data_9be0212eec797d0ee43afb19a279eb29
#
_entry.id   9be0212eec797d0ee43afb19a279eb29
#
_cell.length_a   1.000
_cell.length_b   1.000
_cell.length_c   1.000
_cell.angle_alpha   90.00
_cell.angle_beta   90.00
_cell.angle_gamma   90.00
#
_symmetry.space_group_name_H-M   'P 1'
#
loop_
_entity.id
_entity.type
_entity.pdbx_description
1 polymer ?
#
loop_
_entity_poly.entity_id
_entity_poly.type
_entity_poly.pdbx_seq_one_letter_code
_entity_poly.pdbx_strand_id
1 'polypeptide(L)'
;NQTIENPSLLLARYYGDLDHANTGNYYLSIGTVTVDPDDPFTTTSSGWQVILDFWDQKSADDDNAILPEGTYDLADTHAARTINYEETRIMHYYLTGKTPEMAEFDYSDASVQVEHVAGGYKLTGHFVLEDGNSVDFVYEGPIDFENLAEPLIGNVNETFTIAKGEYLGDYNWVGNDNYTLHLYTDEAQSTFINIDLNAQTATDLRYPVIPDGNYGAGVPDSYETGTFTPGHLLYGSYLSGTTVGRKVNGEVSAYS
;
A
#
# COMPACT_ATOMS: atom_id res chain seq x y z
N ASN A 1 4.30 29.80 15.01
CA ASN A 1 3.09 29.19 14.43
C ASN A 1 2.97 29.65 12.98
N GLN A 2 2.63 28.73 12.10
CA GLN A 2 2.45 28.98 10.67
C GLN A 2 1.03 28.57 10.27
N THR A 3 0.45 29.28 9.32
CA THR A 3 -0.82 28.90 8.71
C THR A 3 -0.62 28.77 7.22
N ILE A 4 -1.03 27.63 6.66
CA ILE A 4 -1.00 27.40 5.22
C ILE A 4 -2.30 27.98 4.65
N GLU A 5 -2.18 29.12 4.01
CA GLU A 5 -3.33 29.88 3.49
C GLU A 5 -3.77 29.35 2.12
N ASN A 6 -5.06 29.05 1.99
CA ASN A 6 -5.71 28.62 0.74
C ASN A 6 -5.01 27.44 0.04
N PRO A 7 -4.76 26.31 0.71
CA PRO A 7 -4.18 25.14 0.06
C PRO A 7 -5.13 24.57 -0.99
N SER A 8 -4.57 24.04 -2.06
CA SER A 8 -5.29 23.30 -3.11
C SER A 8 -5.06 21.80 -2.95
N LEU A 9 -5.98 20.99 -3.44
CA LEU A 9 -5.76 19.55 -3.61
C LEU A 9 -4.73 19.34 -4.73
N LEU A 10 -3.68 18.57 -4.44
CA LEU A 10 -2.62 18.21 -5.38
C LEU A 10 -2.76 16.77 -5.85
N LEU A 11 -3.18 15.87 -4.94
CA LEU A 11 -3.35 14.45 -5.20
C LEU A 11 -4.36 13.87 -4.22
N ALA A 12 -5.18 12.91 -4.68
CA ALA A 12 -6.02 12.08 -3.82
C ALA A 12 -6.04 10.65 -4.36
N ARG A 13 -5.70 9.66 -3.52
CA ARG A 13 -5.66 8.25 -3.87
C ARG A 13 -6.30 7.40 -2.80
N TYR A 14 -7.01 6.37 -3.21
CA TYR A 14 -7.55 5.35 -2.35
C TYR A 14 -6.89 4.01 -2.68
N TYR A 15 -6.21 3.43 -1.71
CA TYR A 15 -5.47 2.17 -1.88
C TYR A 15 -6.20 0.95 -1.32
N GLY A 16 -7.44 1.10 -0.84
CA GLY A 16 -8.18 -0.01 -0.24
C GLY A 16 -7.53 -0.50 1.05
N ASP A 17 -7.56 -1.80 1.25
CA ASP A 17 -6.95 -2.49 2.42
C ASP A 17 -5.48 -2.81 2.13
N LEU A 18 -4.66 -1.75 1.95
CA LEU A 18 -3.27 -1.85 1.50
C LEU A 18 -2.41 -2.80 2.37
N ASP A 19 -2.59 -2.74 3.70
CA ASP A 19 -1.78 -3.51 4.65
C ASP A 19 -2.55 -4.67 5.31
N HIS A 20 -3.68 -5.09 4.73
CA HIS A 20 -4.53 -6.15 5.26
C HIS A 20 -4.98 -5.94 6.72
N ALA A 21 -5.01 -4.67 7.14
CA ALA A 21 -5.43 -4.25 8.48
C ALA A 21 -6.96 -4.22 8.66
N ASN A 22 -7.70 -4.57 7.61
CA ASN A 22 -9.17 -4.44 7.51
C ASN A 22 -9.65 -2.98 7.61
N THR A 23 -8.79 -2.05 7.23
CA THR A 23 -9.04 -0.61 7.09
C THR A 23 -8.74 -0.16 5.67
N GLY A 24 -9.30 0.97 5.25
CA GLY A 24 -9.00 1.59 3.97
C GLY A 24 -7.98 2.70 4.14
N ASN A 25 -7.02 2.76 3.22
CA ASN A 25 -6.03 3.81 3.15
C ASN A 25 -6.47 4.90 2.18
N TYR A 26 -6.48 6.16 2.65
CA TYR A 26 -6.83 7.35 1.89
C TYR A 26 -5.67 8.32 1.94
N TYR A 27 -4.96 8.45 0.83
CA TYR A 27 -3.76 9.26 0.72
C TYR A 27 -4.07 10.58 0.04
N LEU A 28 -3.76 11.69 0.71
CA LEU A 28 -4.00 13.03 0.22
C LEU A 28 -2.70 13.84 0.20
N SER A 29 -2.55 14.67 -0.84
CA SER A 29 -1.58 15.76 -0.85
C SER A 29 -2.31 17.08 -1.11
N ILE A 30 -2.11 18.04 -0.22
CA ILE A 30 -2.64 19.39 -0.33
C ILE A 30 -1.51 20.41 -0.16
N GLY A 31 -1.66 21.59 -0.74
CA GLY A 31 -0.61 22.59 -0.59
C GLY A 31 -0.83 23.86 -1.39
N THR A 32 0.16 24.75 -1.29
CA THR A 32 0.24 25.99 -2.07
C THR A 32 1.26 25.92 -3.20
N VAL A 33 1.97 24.78 -3.29
CA VAL A 33 2.89 24.47 -4.41
C VAL A 33 2.12 24.08 -5.67
N THR A 34 2.79 24.13 -6.81
CA THR A 34 2.38 23.44 -8.03
C THR A 34 3.19 22.18 -8.21
N VAL A 35 2.60 21.15 -8.78
CA VAL A 35 3.25 19.89 -9.10
C VAL A 35 3.32 19.67 -10.61
N ASP A 36 4.20 18.77 -11.04
CA ASP A 36 4.26 18.36 -12.43
C ASP A 36 2.99 17.59 -12.79
N PRO A 37 2.26 17.94 -13.87
CA PRO A 37 1.05 17.22 -14.28
C PRO A 37 1.28 15.74 -14.60
N ASP A 38 2.49 15.38 -15.05
CA ASP A 38 2.87 14.01 -15.41
C ASP A 38 3.47 13.23 -14.22
N ASP A 39 3.86 13.95 -13.14
CA ASP A 39 4.39 13.37 -11.91
C ASP A 39 3.97 14.20 -10.68
N PRO A 40 2.83 13.90 -10.07
CA PRO A 40 2.28 14.67 -8.96
C PRO A 40 3.13 14.65 -7.67
N PHE A 41 4.20 13.87 -7.65
CA PHE A 41 5.18 13.89 -6.55
C PHE A 41 6.32 14.88 -6.80
N THR A 42 6.48 15.38 -8.02
CA THR A 42 7.49 16.38 -8.36
C THR A 42 6.92 17.79 -8.23
N THR A 43 7.42 18.53 -7.23
CA THR A 43 7.05 19.93 -6.98
C THR A 43 7.80 20.86 -7.91
N THR A 44 7.09 21.84 -8.49
CA THR A 44 7.62 22.79 -9.49
C THR A 44 7.66 24.24 -9.06
N SER A 45 7.14 24.57 -7.87
CA SER A 45 7.14 25.92 -7.31
C SER A 45 7.51 25.98 -5.83
N SER A 46 7.75 27.18 -5.30
CA SER A 46 7.86 27.39 -3.85
C SER A 46 6.48 27.32 -3.18
N GLY A 47 6.44 26.93 -1.92
CA GLY A 47 5.23 26.87 -1.10
C GLY A 47 5.19 25.68 -0.17
N TRP A 48 4.06 25.47 0.45
CA TRP A 48 3.80 24.39 1.38
C TRP A 48 3.19 23.17 0.69
N GLN A 49 3.56 21.98 1.15
CA GLN A 49 2.89 20.74 0.85
C GLN A 49 2.68 19.95 2.14
N VAL A 50 1.48 19.42 2.32
CA VAL A 50 1.13 18.51 3.40
C VAL A 50 0.65 17.21 2.76
N ILE A 51 1.26 16.11 3.13
CA ILE A 51 0.84 14.76 2.78
C ILE A 51 0.14 14.19 4.00
N LEU A 52 -1.03 13.60 3.79
CA LEU A 52 -1.89 13.03 4.82
C LEU A 52 -2.19 11.57 4.45
N ASP A 53 -1.75 10.65 5.28
CA ASP A 53 -2.00 9.22 5.13
C ASP A 53 -3.09 8.77 6.10
N PHE A 54 -4.35 8.87 5.68
CA PHE A 54 -5.50 8.52 6.51
C PHE A 54 -5.80 7.02 6.47
N TRP A 55 -6.19 6.50 7.62
CA TRP A 55 -6.71 5.14 7.78
C TRP A 55 -8.08 5.18 8.45
N ASP A 56 -9.08 4.52 7.82
CA ASP A 56 -10.45 4.41 8.35
C ASP A 56 -11.14 3.16 7.79
N GLN A 57 -12.45 3.09 7.92
CA GLN A 57 -13.24 2.03 7.30
C GLN A 57 -13.01 1.99 5.79
N LYS A 58 -12.92 0.78 5.24
CA LYS A 58 -12.87 0.60 3.78
C LYS A 58 -14.10 1.23 3.13
N SER A 59 -13.90 1.85 1.98
CA SER A 59 -15.02 2.32 1.18
C SER A 59 -15.91 1.14 0.78
N ALA A 60 -17.22 1.39 0.68
CA ALA A 60 -18.14 0.39 0.15
C ALA A 60 -18.09 0.29 -1.38
N ASP A 61 -17.53 1.29 -2.04
CA ASP A 61 -17.32 1.39 -3.48
C ASP A 61 -15.94 2.01 -3.70
N ASP A 62 -15.00 1.22 -4.19
CA ASP A 62 -13.62 1.63 -4.38
C ASP A 62 -13.48 2.67 -5.50
N ASP A 63 -14.36 2.64 -6.52
CA ASP A 63 -14.38 3.60 -7.62
C ASP A 63 -14.95 4.97 -7.19
N ASN A 64 -15.66 5.02 -6.07
CA ASN A 64 -16.23 6.23 -5.48
C ASN A 64 -15.89 6.28 -3.99
N ALA A 65 -14.61 6.16 -3.68
CA ALA A 65 -14.15 6.13 -2.29
C ALA A 65 -14.48 7.43 -1.55
N ILE A 66 -14.98 7.29 -0.33
CA ILE A 66 -15.38 8.41 0.53
C ILE A 66 -14.61 8.31 1.85
N LEU A 67 -13.76 9.28 2.14
CA LEU A 67 -13.12 9.42 3.44
C LEU A 67 -14.17 9.78 4.49
N PRO A 68 -14.39 8.98 5.55
CA PRO A 68 -15.42 9.23 6.55
C PRO A 68 -15.19 10.51 7.34
N GLU A 69 -16.29 11.16 7.78
CA GLU A 69 -16.21 12.33 8.67
C GLU A 69 -15.67 11.94 10.05
N GLY A 70 -14.89 12.82 10.67
CA GLY A 70 -14.42 12.69 12.03
C GLY A 70 -13.07 13.28 12.29
N THR A 71 -12.56 13.08 13.50
CA THR A 71 -11.20 13.45 13.88
C THR A 71 -10.28 12.25 13.65
N TYR A 72 -9.14 12.54 13.06
CA TYR A 72 -8.05 11.60 12.80
C TYR A 72 -6.82 12.06 13.57
N ASP A 73 -6.37 11.22 14.47
CA ASP A 73 -5.22 11.52 15.32
C ASP A 73 -3.98 10.77 14.81
N LEU A 74 -2.81 11.32 15.10
CA LEU A 74 -1.52 10.73 14.74
C LEU A 74 -1.32 9.39 15.43
N ALA A 75 -0.89 8.38 14.66
CA ALA A 75 -0.57 7.05 15.19
C ALA A 75 0.46 6.32 14.34
N ASP A 76 1.15 5.35 14.93
CA ASP A 76 2.06 4.42 14.24
C ASP A 76 1.32 3.17 13.72
N THR A 77 -0.01 3.21 13.69
CA THR A 77 -0.86 2.08 13.32
C THR A 77 -1.77 2.43 12.15
N HIS A 78 -2.26 1.42 11.46
CA HIS A 78 -3.24 1.53 10.38
C HIS A 78 -4.67 1.32 10.90
N ALA A 79 -4.94 1.72 12.14
CA ALA A 79 -6.27 1.64 12.74
C ALA A 79 -7.24 2.69 12.16
N ALA A 80 -8.54 2.43 12.27
CA ALA A 80 -9.53 3.43 11.88
C ALA A 80 -9.38 4.72 12.70
N ARG A 81 -9.61 5.86 12.06
CA ARG A 81 -9.49 7.20 12.67
C ARG A 81 -8.06 7.62 12.98
N THR A 82 -7.10 7.17 12.18
CA THR A 82 -5.70 7.60 12.34
C THR A 82 -5.17 8.27 11.08
N ILE A 83 -4.13 9.10 11.26
CA ILE A 83 -3.16 9.48 10.24
C ILE A 83 -1.84 8.80 10.61
N ASN A 84 -1.24 8.09 9.64
CA ASN A 84 -0.01 7.34 9.90
C ASN A 84 1.19 8.28 9.99
N TYR A 85 2.02 8.08 11.03
CA TYR A 85 3.18 8.93 11.29
C TYR A 85 4.27 8.80 10.20
N GLU A 86 4.51 7.60 9.68
CA GLU A 86 5.62 7.34 8.77
C GLU A 86 5.41 7.96 7.38
N GLU A 87 4.15 8.05 6.92
CA GLU A 87 3.81 8.51 5.58
C GLU A 87 3.21 9.94 5.55
N THR A 88 2.76 10.47 6.70
CA THR A 88 2.28 11.86 6.80
C THR A 88 3.46 12.80 6.89
N ARG A 89 3.46 13.89 6.10
CA ARG A 89 4.60 14.81 5.98
C ARG A 89 4.16 16.26 5.86
N ILE A 90 4.98 17.17 6.41
CA ILE A 90 4.85 18.61 6.20
C ILE A 90 6.15 19.11 5.59
N MET A 91 6.04 19.76 4.45
CA MET A 91 7.18 20.23 3.69
C MET A 91 6.98 21.67 3.24
N HIS A 92 8.06 22.43 3.22
CA HIS A 92 8.09 23.73 2.58
C HIS A 92 9.19 23.77 1.50
N TYR A 93 8.80 24.10 0.29
CA TYR A 93 9.68 24.19 -0.86
C TYR A 93 10.13 25.64 -1.09
N TYR A 94 11.41 25.82 -1.34
CA TYR A 94 12.04 27.10 -1.66
C TYR A 94 12.67 27.00 -3.05
N LEU A 95 12.34 27.90 -3.96
CA LEU A 95 13.03 27.97 -5.24
C LEU A 95 14.32 28.79 -5.06
N THR A 96 15.48 28.09 -5.00
CA THR A 96 16.78 28.68 -5.14
C THR A 96 17.34 28.37 -6.53
N GLY A 97 17.15 29.31 -7.48
CA GLY A 97 17.49 29.09 -8.87
C GLY A 97 16.47 28.29 -9.64
N LYS A 98 16.86 27.13 -10.23
CA LYS A 98 15.97 26.28 -11.05
C LYS A 98 15.47 25.02 -10.36
N THR A 99 16.00 24.69 -9.21
CA THR A 99 15.64 23.46 -8.48
C THR A 99 15.02 23.84 -7.15
N PRO A 100 13.83 23.32 -6.80
CA PRO A 100 13.27 23.50 -5.48
C PRO A 100 14.14 22.82 -4.42
N GLU A 101 14.48 23.55 -3.37
CA GLU A 101 15.02 22.97 -2.13
C GLU A 101 13.85 22.72 -1.19
N MET A 102 13.86 21.60 -0.48
CA MET A 102 12.80 21.18 0.42
C MET A 102 13.31 21.24 1.87
N ALA A 103 12.51 21.81 2.75
CA ALA A 103 12.59 21.61 4.19
C ALA A 103 11.42 20.77 4.65
N GLU A 104 11.68 19.62 5.24
CA GLU A 104 10.71 18.79 5.93
C GLU A 104 10.69 19.16 7.41
N PHE A 105 9.51 19.14 8.02
CA PHE A 105 9.32 19.54 9.41
C PHE A 105 8.97 18.33 10.25
N ASP A 106 9.80 18.01 11.23
CA ASP A 106 9.52 17.02 12.24
C ASP A 106 8.42 17.52 13.18
N TYR A 107 7.47 16.65 13.51
CA TYR A 107 6.33 16.97 14.38
C TYR A 107 6.11 15.84 15.40
N SER A 108 5.62 16.23 16.57
CA SER A 108 5.42 15.34 17.72
C SER A 108 3.94 14.95 17.90
N ASP A 109 3.02 15.70 17.29
CA ASP A 109 1.59 15.46 17.38
C ASP A 109 0.88 16.06 16.17
N ALA A 110 -0.22 15.45 15.74
CA ALA A 110 -1.06 15.96 14.68
C ALA A 110 -2.50 15.48 14.81
N SER A 111 -3.44 16.32 14.40
CA SER A 111 -4.83 15.92 14.21
C SER A 111 -5.45 16.60 13.01
N VAL A 112 -6.36 15.89 12.33
CA VAL A 112 -7.13 16.43 11.20
C VAL A 112 -8.60 16.14 11.41
N GLN A 113 -9.41 17.20 11.43
CA GLN A 113 -10.87 17.10 11.41
C GLN A 113 -11.33 17.03 9.97
N VAL A 114 -12.12 16.01 9.62
CA VAL A 114 -12.76 15.79 8.33
C VAL A 114 -14.25 16.06 8.48
N GLU A 115 -14.80 16.96 7.66
CA GLU A 115 -16.22 17.27 7.57
C GLU A 115 -16.68 17.16 6.11
N HIS A 116 -17.86 16.61 5.86
CA HIS A 116 -18.51 16.69 4.55
C HIS A 116 -19.33 17.98 4.46
N VAL A 117 -19.05 18.79 3.46
CA VAL A 117 -19.72 20.08 3.24
C VAL A 117 -20.39 20.12 1.87
N ALA A 118 -21.21 21.12 1.63
CA ALA A 118 -21.81 21.31 0.32
C ALA A 118 -20.69 21.53 -0.73
N GLY A 119 -20.53 20.57 -1.64
CA GLY A 119 -19.52 20.61 -2.71
C GLY A 119 -18.23 19.85 -2.40
N GLY A 120 -18.14 19.08 -1.33
CA GLY A 120 -16.98 18.23 -1.05
C GLY A 120 -16.64 18.09 0.42
N TYR A 121 -15.41 18.35 0.75
CA TYR A 121 -14.83 18.15 2.07
C TYR A 121 -14.36 19.49 2.66
N LYS A 122 -14.34 19.55 3.98
CA LYS A 122 -13.55 20.51 4.73
C LYS A 122 -12.60 19.74 5.64
N LEU A 123 -11.30 19.98 5.45
CA LEU A 123 -10.23 19.42 6.27
C LEU A 123 -9.62 20.54 7.10
N THR A 124 -9.59 20.36 8.43
CA THR A 124 -8.93 21.29 9.35
C THR A 124 -7.79 20.55 10.05
N GLY A 125 -6.56 20.88 9.73
CA GLY A 125 -5.37 20.21 10.25
C GLY A 125 -4.61 21.07 11.24
N HIS A 126 -4.08 20.44 12.27
CA HIS A 126 -3.21 21.02 13.29
C HIS A 126 -2.04 20.09 13.56
N PHE A 127 -0.83 20.59 13.39
CA PHE A 127 0.41 19.87 13.64
C PHE A 127 1.24 20.59 14.68
N VAL A 128 1.74 19.87 15.67
CA VAL A 128 2.65 20.39 16.68
C VAL A 128 4.06 19.97 16.30
N LEU A 129 4.90 20.95 15.94
CA LEU A 129 6.28 20.69 15.56
C LEU A 129 7.16 20.38 16.78
N GLU A 130 8.27 19.66 16.60
CA GLU A 130 9.19 19.32 17.68
C GLU A 130 9.83 20.53 18.37
N ASP A 131 9.91 21.66 17.67
CA ASP A 131 10.40 22.93 18.23
C ASP A 131 9.36 23.71 19.07
N GLY A 132 8.15 23.14 19.22
CA GLY A 132 7.02 23.70 19.96
C GLY A 132 6.18 24.74 19.18
N ASN A 133 6.49 24.96 17.91
CA ASN A 133 5.63 25.71 17.01
C ASN A 133 4.46 24.85 16.48
N SER A 134 3.55 25.45 15.71
CA SER A 134 2.50 24.70 15.00
C SER A 134 2.41 25.07 13.54
N VAL A 135 1.88 24.12 12.75
CA VAL A 135 1.43 24.37 11.38
C VAL A 135 -0.05 24.01 11.30
N ASP A 136 -0.83 24.97 10.85
CA ASP A 136 -2.27 24.88 10.73
C ASP A 136 -2.71 25.04 9.27
N PHE A 137 -3.77 24.35 8.85
CA PHE A 137 -4.37 24.55 7.55
C PHE A 137 -5.89 24.32 7.56
N VAL A 138 -6.58 24.90 6.61
CA VAL A 138 -7.95 24.57 6.25
C VAL A 138 -8.03 24.39 4.75
N TYR A 139 -8.44 23.20 4.31
CA TYR A 139 -8.81 22.92 2.92
C TYR A 139 -10.33 22.80 2.84
N GLU A 140 -10.95 23.43 1.84
CA GLU A 140 -12.36 23.24 1.52
C GLU A 140 -12.53 23.09 0.01
N GLY A 141 -13.07 21.94 -0.42
CA GLY A 141 -13.26 21.66 -1.84
C GLY A 141 -13.59 20.20 -2.12
N PRO A 142 -13.77 19.86 -3.41
CA PRO A 142 -13.99 18.48 -3.81
C PRO A 142 -12.73 17.64 -3.62
N ILE A 143 -12.92 16.38 -3.25
CA ILE A 143 -11.88 15.34 -3.24
C ILE A 143 -12.45 14.14 -3.98
N ASP A 144 -11.91 13.88 -5.17
CA ASP A 144 -12.20 12.70 -5.96
C ASP A 144 -10.96 11.78 -5.88
N PHE A 145 -11.13 10.63 -5.25
CA PHE A 145 -10.03 9.68 -5.06
C PHE A 145 -9.80 8.85 -6.32
N GLU A 146 -8.55 8.86 -6.83
CA GLU A 146 -8.11 7.87 -7.80
C GLU A 146 -8.12 6.49 -7.14
N ASN A 147 -8.88 5.54 -7.71
CA ASN A 147 -8.95 4.17 -7.19
C ASN A 147 -7.67 3.41 -7.56
N LEU A 148 -6.84 3.12 -6.57
CA LEU A 148 -5.67 2.26 -6.65
C LEU A 148 -5.82 1.03 -5.74
N ALA A 149 -7.04 0.79 -5.22
CA ALA A 149 -7.32 -0.40 -4.44
C ALA A 149 -7.11 -1.64 -5.30
N GLU A 150 -6.43 -2.63 -4.74
CA GLU A 150 -6.35 -3.92 -5.39
C GLU A 150 -7.74 -4.55 -5.45
N PRO A 151 -8.24 -4.94 -6.65
CA PRO A 151 -9.55 -5.55 -6.76
C PRO A 151 -9.58 -6.83 -5.92
N LEU A 152 -10.54 -6.95 -5.01
CA LEU A 152 -10.72 -8.15 -4.19
C LEU A 152 -10.98 -9.35 -5.10
N ILE A 153 -10.12 -10.37 -5.05
CA ILE A 153 -10.34 -11.61 -5.84
C ILE A 153 -11.56 -12.39 -5.35
N GLY A 154 -11.97 -12.19 -4.13
CA GLY A 154 -12.99 -13.01 -3.47
C GLY A 154 -12.53 -14.47 -3.31
N ASN A 155 -13.44 -15.35 -2.91
CA ASN A 155 -13.11 -16.78 -2.82
C ASN A 155 -12.85 -17.37 -4.21
N VAL A 156 -11.65 -17.90 -4.43
CA VAL A 156 -11.31 -18.64 -5.65
C VAL A 156 -11.81 -20.07 -5.49
N ASN A 157 -12.85 -20.44 -6.26
CA ASN A 157 -13.40 -21.79 -6.32
C ASN A 157 -13.30 -22.27 -7.76
N GLU A 158 -12.10 -22.53 -8.22
CA GLU A 158 -11.77 -22.87 -9.61
C GLU A 158 -11.13 -24.26 -9.69
N THR A 159 -11.21 -24.88 -10.87
CA THR A 159 -10.48 -26.09 -11.15
C THR A 159 -9.24 -25.77 -11.96
N PHE A 160 -8.08 -26.03 -11.38
CA PHE A 160 -6.78 -25.84 -12.04
C PHE A 160 -6.48 -27.06 -12.91
N THR A 161 -6.25 -26.89 -14.20
CA THR A 161 -6.03 -27.97 -15.17
C THR A 161 -4.58 -28.05 -15.63
N ILE A 162 -3.77 -27.04 -15.37
CA ILE A 162 -2.37 -26.96 -15.74
C ILE A 162 -1.53 -26.76 -14.48
N ALA A 163 -0.52 -27.60 -14.32
CA ALA A 163 0.45 -27.48 -13.24
C ALA A 163 1.87 -27.44 -13.82
N LYS A 164 2.70 -26.53 -13.32
CA LYS A 164 4.14 -26.46 -13.60
C LYS A 164 4.88 -26.36 -12.27
N GLY A 165 5.99 -27.04 -12.14
CA GLY A 165 6.83 -27.00 -10.96
C GLY A 165 8.22 -26.48 -11.31
N GLU A 166 8.79 -25.69 -10.42
CA GLU A 166 10.18 -25.27 -10.45
C GLU A 166 10.88 -25.73 -9.18
N TYR A 167 12.10 -26.22 -9.31
CA TYR A 167 12.95 -26.60 -8.19
C TYR A 167 14.08 -25.56 -8.08
N LEU A 168 14.17 -24.91 -6.93
CA LEU A 168 15.11 -23.83 -6.68
C LEU A 168 16.28 -24.24 -5.75
N GLY A 169 16.24 -25.48 -5.20
CA GLY A 169 17.21 -25.92 -4.20
C GLY A 169 17.12 -25.13 -2.90
N ASP A 170 18.21 -25.04 -2.16
CA ASP A 170 18.30 -24.23 -0.94
C ASP A 170 18.42 -22.73 -1.28
N TYR A 171 17.36 -22.19 -1.91
CA TYR A 171 17.30 -20.82 -2.38
C TYR A 171 17.42 -19.79 -1.23
N ASN A 172 16.84 -20.11 -0.09
CA ASN A 172 16.78 -19.23 1.07
C ASN A 172 17.96 -19.42 2.05
N TRP A 173 18.91 -20.31 1.75
CA TRP A 173 20.13 -20.58 2.54
C TRP A 173 19.85 -21.05 3.97
N VAL A 174 18.76 -21.78 4.17
CA VAL A 174 18.32 -22.29 5.48
C VAL A 174 18.48 -23.81 5.63
N GLY A 175 19.02 -24.48 4.62
CA GLY A 175 19.23 -25.94 4.62
C GLY A 175 18.00 -26.73 4.20
N ASN A 176 17.00 -26.08 3.63
CA ASN A 176 15.79 -26.69 3.05
C ASN A 176 15.75 -26.39 1.56
N ASP A 177 15.06 -27.24 0.80
CA ASP A 177 14.82 -26.98 -0.60
C ASP A 177 13.50 -26.21 -0.80
N ASN A 178 13.53 -25.30 -1.75
CA ASN A 178 12.38 -24.51 -2.18
C ASN A 178 11.88 -25.01 -3.53
N TYR A 179 10.56 -25.13 -3.65
CA TYR A 179 9.84 -25.49 -4.87
C TYR A 179 8.73 -24.49 -5.12
N THR A 180 8.61 -24.01 -6.33
CA THR A 180 7.46 -23.20 -6.73
C THR A 180 6.53 -24.01 -7.61
N LEU A 181 5.25 -24.08 -7.23
CA LEU A 181 4.17 -24.66 -8.03
C LEU A 181 3.34 -23.55 -8.65
N HIS A 182 3.21 -23.58 -9.96
CA HIS A 182 2.33 -22.71 -10.72
C HIS A 182 1.14 -23.49 -11.20
N LEU A 183 -0.04 -23.18 -10.72
CA LEU A 183 -1.31 -23.80 -11.10
C LEU A 183 -2.13 -22.80 -11.90
N TYR A 184 -2.69 -23.22 -13.04
CA TYR A 184 -3.48 -22.38 -13.94
C TYR A 184 -4.79 -23.05 -14.28
N THR A 185 -5.85 -22.25 -14.43
CA THR A 185 -7.15 -22.75 -14.88
C THR A 185 -7.15 -23.11 -16.37
N ASP A 186 -6.38 -22.40 -17.18
CA ASP A 186 -6.30 -22.54 -18.63
C ASP A 186 -4.97 -22.07 -19.21
N GLU A 187 -4.75 -22.26 -20.51
CA GLU A 187 -3.58 -21.83 -21.27
C GLU A 187 -3.36 -20.30 -21.25
N ALA A 188 -4.43 -19.52 -21.11
CA ALA A 188 -4.34 -18.06 -21.01
C ALA A 188 -3.96 -17.59 -19.60
N GLN A 189 -3.88 -18.52 -18.63
CA GLN A 189 -3.59 -18.24 -17.23
C GLN A 189 -4.61 -17.27 -16.60
N SER A 190 -5.89 -17.45 -16.93
CA SER A 190 -6.98 -16.55 -16.53
C SER A 190 -7.12 -16.45 -15.01
N THR A 191 -6.94 -17.57 -14.30
CA THR A 191 -6.76 -17.60 -12.84
C THR A 191 -5.56 -18.48 -12.54
N PHE A 192 -4.75 -18.07 -11.59
CA PHE A 192 -3.56 -18.83 -11.21
C PHE A 192 -3.35 -18.83 -9.70
N ILE A 193 -2.62 -19.85 -9.23
CA ILE A 193 -2.02 -19.89 -7.90
C ILE A 193 -0.55 -20.23 -8.07
N ASN A 194 0.31 -19.44 -7.45
CA ASN A 194 1.71 -19.76 -7.24
C ASN A 194 1.88 -20.17 -5.78
N ILE A 195 2.44 -21.34 -5.55
CA ILE A 195 2.66 -21.85 -4.19
C ILE A 195 4.16 -22.00 -3.98
N ASP A 196 4.67 -21.32 -2.99
CA ASP A 196 6.08 -21.34 -2.61
C ASP A 196 6.28 -22.33 -1.45
N LEU A 197 6.78 -23.55 -1.77
CA LEU A 197 6.90 -24.66 -0.82
C LEU A 197 8.32 -24.78 -0.28
N ASN A 198 8.42 -25.02 1.03
CA ASN A 198 9.66 -25.33 1.72
C ASN A 198 9.65 -26.82 2.13
N ALA A 199 10.59 -27.59 1.59
CA ALA A 199 10.64 -29.03 1.74
C ALA A 199 12.02 -29.51 2.21
N GLN A 200 12.12 -30.79 2.59
CA GLN A 200 13.41 -31.42 2.84
C GLN A 200 14.25 -31.43 1.57
N THR A 201 15.56 -31.30 1.75
CA THR A 201 16.54 -31.39 0.66
C THR A 201 16.35 -32.64 -0.17
N ALA A 202 16.24 -32.47 -1.49
CA ALA A 202 16.07 -33.56 -2.42
C ALA A 202 17.25 -34.52 -2.38
N THR A 203 16.99 -35.83 -2.37
CA THR A 203 18.02 -36.87 -2.35
C THR A 203 18.67 -37.05 -3.72
N ASP A 204 17.97 -36.73 -4.82
CA ASP A 204 18.51 -36.71 -6.18
C ASP A 204 18.23 -35.37 -6.86
N LEU A 205 19.25 -34.54 -6.94
CA LEU A 205 19.13 -33.18 -7.52
C LEU A 205 18.88 -33.19 -9.05
N ARG A 206 19.05 -34.34 -9.72
CA ARG A 206 18.74 -34.43 -11.17
C ARG A 206 17.26 -34.65 -11.43
N TYR A 207 16.57 -35.24 -10.43
CA TYR A 207 15.14 -35.53 -10.48
C TYR A 207 14.50 -35.15 -9.14
N PRO A 208 14.49 -33.85 -8.80
CA PRO A 208 13.90 -33.41 -7.55
C PRO A 208 12.40 -33.67 -7.54
N VAL A 209 11.89 -34.19 -6.43
CA VAL A 209 10.49 -34.51 -6.22
C VAL A 209 10.02 -33.81 -4.97
N ILE A 210 8.88 -33.14 -5.02
CA ILE A 210 8.24 -32.61 -3.84
C ILE A 210 7.86 -33.77 -2.94
N PRO A 211 8.36 -33.86 -1.70
CA PRO A 211 8.00 -34.92 -0.78
C PRO A 211 6.50 -34.97 -0.51
N ASP A 212 5.95 -36.20 -0.42
CA ASP A 212 4.57 -36.37 0.01
C ASP A 212 4.39 -35.86 1.44
N GLY A 213 3.32 -35.10 1.67
CA GLY A 213 3.04 -34.56 3.00
C GLY A 213 1.96 -33.48 3.01
N ASN A 214 1.72 -32.96 4.19
CA ASN A 214 0.91 -31.76 4.37
C ASN A 214 1.83 -30.57 4.55
N TYR A 215 1.59 -29.51 3.80
CA TYR A 215 2.31 -28.26 3.89
C TYR A 215 1.38 -27.22 4.54
N GLY A 216 1.74 -26.77 5.74
CA GLY A 216 1.01 -25.70 6.45
C GLY A 216 1.52 -24.30 6.06
N ALA A 217 0.75 -23.28 6.39
CA ALA A 217 1.24 -21.92 6.27
C ALA A 217 2.42 -21.71 7.24
N GLY A 218 3.55 -21.26 6.72
CA GLY A 218 4.70 -20.85 7.52
C GLY A 218 4.54 -19.44 8.07
N VAL A 219 5.58 -18.97 8.74
CA VAL A 219 5.73 -17.54 9.06
C VAL A 219 6.56 -16.92 7.93
N PRO A 220 6.24 -15.73 7.43
CA PRO A 220 7.09 -15.05 6.46
C PRO A 220 8.56 -15.05 6.92
N ASP A 221 9.48 -15.31 5.99
CA ASP A 221 10.93 -15.37 6.21
C ASP A 221 11.43 -16.52 7.13
N SER A 222 10.58 -17.45 7.58
CA SER A 222 11.03 -18.60 8.39
C SER A 222 11.49 -19.79 7.56
N TYR A 223 10.88 -20.02 6.41
CA TYR A 223 11.17 -21.09 5.44
C TYR A 223 11.29 -22.50 6.05
N GLU A 224 10.48 -22.82 7.05
CA GLU A 224 10.53 -24.12 7.74
C GLU A 224 10.08 -25.27 6.83
N THR A 225 10.74 -26.43 6.94
CA THR A 225 10.38 -27.65 6.19
C THR A 225 8.92 -28.06 6.45
N GLY A 226 8.19 -28.39 5.40
CA GLY A 226 6.78 -28.79 5.48
C GLY A 226 5.81 -27.59 5.54
N THR A 227 6.28 -26.42 5.14
CA THR A 227 5.46 -25.22 5.05
C THR A 227 5.37 -24.71 3.61
N PHE A 228 4.41 -23.84 3.36
CA PHE A 228 4.45 -22.90 2.25
C PHE A 228 4.69 -21.48 2.81
N THR A 229 5.46 -20.68 2.08
CA THR A 229 5.69 -19.29 2.43
C THR A 229 4.41 -18.51 2.15
N PRO A 230 3.75 -17.89 3.16
CA PRO A 230 2.61 -17.01 2.91
C PRO A 230 3.00 -15.86 1.98
N GLY A 231 2.03 -15.39 1.21
CA GLY A 231 2.26 -14.20 0.40
C GLY A 231 2.50 -12.97 1.28
N HIS A 232 3.40 -12.12 0.85
CA HIS A 232 3.73 -10.88 1.54
C HIS A 232 4.38 -9.88 0.58
N LEU A 233 4.31 -8.61 0.93
CA LEU A 233 4.98 -7.55 0.17
C LEU A 233 6.41 -7.38 0.68
N LEU A 234 7.38 -7.61 -0.23
CA LEU A 234 8.77 -7.24 0.00
C LEU A 234 8.99 -5.79 -0.42
N TYR A 235 9.62 -5.01 0.46
CA TYR A 235 9.95 -3.59 0.21
C TYR A 235 8.72 -2.74 -0.19
N GLY A 236 7.52 -3.12 0.31
CA GLY A 236 6.28 -2.38 0.08
C GLY A 236 5.69 -2.45 -1.33
N SER A 237 6.33 -3.15 -2.28
CA SER A 237 5.87 -3.15 -3.67
C SER A 237 6.06 -4.45 -4.43
N TYR A 238 6.83 -5.39 -3.92
CA TYR A 238 7.12 -6.65 -4.60
C TYR A 238 6.40 -7.81 -3.90
N LEU A 239 5.41 -8.40 -4.57
CA LEU A 239 4.67 -9.54 -4.07
C LEU A 239 5.53 -10.79 -4.12
N SER A 240 5.71 -11.46 -2.98
CA SER A 240 6.52 -12.67 -2.80
C SER A 240 5.74 -13.77 -2.09
N GLY A 241 6.25 -15.00 -2.16
CA GLY A 241 5.62 -16.17 -1.52
C GLY A 241 4.43 -16.71 -2.31
N THR A 242 3.50 -17.33 -1.59
CA THR A 242 2.30 -17.94 -2.18
C THR A 242 1.30 -16.87 -2.58
N THR A 243 0.92 -16.86 -3.85
CA THR A 243 0.04 -15.82 -4.42
C THR A 243 -1.08 -16.44 -5.22
N VAL A 244 -2.23 -15.77 -5.23
CA VAL A 244 -3.34 -16.08 -6.11
C VAL A 244 -3.62 -14.88 -7.00
N GLY A 245 -3.92 -15.08 -8.28
CA GLY A 245 -4.14 -13.99 -9.20
C GLY A 245 -5.14 -14.30 -10.31
N ARG A 246 -5.60 -13.23 -10.95
CA ARG A 246 -6.45 -13.26 -12.15
C ARG A 246 -5.93 -12.31 -13.20
N LYS A 247 -6.14 -12.65 -14.46
CA LYS A 247 -6.00 -11.71 -15.58
C LYS A 247 -7.34 -11.09 -15.91
N VAL A 248 -7.42 -9.78 -15.83
CA VAL A 248 -8.59 -9.01 -16.25
C VAL A 248 -8.14 -8.06 -17.36
N ASN A 249 -8.76 -8.15 -18.54
CA ASN A 249 -8.39 -7.35 -19.73
C ASN A 249 -6.90 -7.44 -20.14
N GLY A 250 -6.25 -8.57 -19.83
CA GLY A 250 -4.83 -8.80 -20.14
C GLY A 250 -3.86 -8.32 -19.05
N GLU A 251 -4.33 -7.63 -18.05
CA GLU A 251 -3.57 -7.24 -16.86
C GLU A 251 -3.68 -8.29 -15.75
N VAL A 252 -2.60 -8.46 -15.00
CA VAL A 252 -2.52 -9.43 -13.90
C VAL A 252 -2.77 -8.69 -12.60
N SER A 253 -3.79 -9.13 -11.88
CA SER A 253 -3.99 -8.80 -10.47
C SER A 253 -3.63 -10.02 -9.64
N ALA A 254 -2.64 -9.92 -8.77
CA ALA A 254 -2.19 -10.99 -7.89
C ALA A 254 -2.22 -10.54 -6.43
N TYR A 255 -2.51 -11.48 -5.51
CA TYR A 255 -2.72 -11.22 -4.10
C TYR A 255 -2.02 -12.28 -3.25
N SER A 256 -1.63 -11.87 -2.08
CA SER A 256 -0.98 -12.74 -1.07
C SER A 256 -1.96 -13.28 -0.04
#